data_3fbe5b98c4e0522d49226d2a8e2e7bfb
#
_entry.id   3fbe5b98c4e0522d49226d2a8e2e7bfb
#
_cell.length_a   1.000
_cell.length_b   1.000
_cell.length_c   1.000
_cell.angle_alpha   90.00
_cell.angle_beta   90.00
_cell.angle_gamma   90.00
#
_symmetry.space_group_name_H-M   'P 1'
#
loop_
_entity.id
_entity.type
_entity.pdbx_description
1 polymer ?
#
loop_
_entity_poly.entity_id
_entity_poly.type
_entity_poly.pdbx_seq_one_letter_code
_entity_poly.pdbx_strand_id
1 'polypeptide(L)'
;MYPTGIDWWVCHAQNKEPSLIQVQEIKTQQDRRKRALEYVTQKRNCIDIGSNVGFWTRDLAKEFEKVYCFEPNAIFRECFLKNLPQDNIELFTYGLSDREHTATQSFNSTVIQDIPGNVECRPLDSFFLSDIDFIKIDVDGFEVQVLSGAIKTLQENNPVINIEMKRNKRPAIVAESERILRSVGYCKKDCVKSDEIWLKSL
;
A
#
# COMPACT_ATOMS: atom_id res chain seq x y z
N MET A 1 -7.09 1.03 -27.54
CA MET A 1 -6.52 2.40 -27.55
C MET A 1 -6.35 2.80 -26.08
N TYR A 2 -5.13 2.97 -25.58
CA TYR A 2 -4.92 3.39 -24.19
C TYR A 2 -5.30 4.87 -24.07
N PRO A 3 -5.89 5.30 -22.92
CA PRO A 3 -6.19 6.70 -22.75
C PRO A 3 -4.90 7.53 -22.87
N THR A 4 -5.02 8.68 -23.49
CA THR A 4 -4.02 9.74 -23.51
C THR A 4 -3.45 9.96 -22.12
N GLY A 5 -2.15 10.20 -22.02
CA GLY A 5 -1.47 10.45 -20.75
C GLY A 5 -2.24 11.46 -19.88
N ILE A 6 -2.27 11.20 -18.59
CA ILE A 6 -2.85 12.10 -17.59
C ILE A 6 -1.74 12.96 -17.00
N ASP A 7 -2.04 14.22 -16.74
CA ASP A 7 -1.15 15.09 -15.98
C ASP A 7 -1.13 14.63 -14.53
N TRP A 8 0.07 14.33 -14.02
CA TRP A 8 0.25 13.76 -12.70
C TRP A 8 1.47 14.34 -11.99
N TRP A 9 1.31 14.73 -10.75
CA TRP A 9 2.40 15.21 -9.93
C TRP A 9 3.24 14.04 -9.43
N VAL A 10 4.53 14.11 -9.67
CA VAL A 10 5.52 13.11 -9.24
C VAL A 10 6.73 13.80 -8.62
N CYS A 11 7.46 13.08 -7.78
CA CYS A 11 8.77 13.51 -7.28
C CYS A 11 9.87 12.85 -8.12
N HIS A 12 10.65 13.66 -8.81
CA HIS A 12 11.86 13.17 -9.50
C HIS A 12 13.03 13.08 -8.53
N ALA A 13 13.73 11.95 -8.55
CA ALA A 13 14.90 11.70 -7.72
C ALA A 13 15.99 12.79 -7.84
N GLN A 14 16.06 13.47 -9.00
CA GLN A 14 17.07 14.48 -9.30
C GLN A 14 16.74 15.87 -8.77
N ASN A 15 15.48 16.27 -8.72
CA ASN A 15 15.09 17.67 -8.45
C ASN A 15 14.57 17.91 -7.04
N LYS A 16 14.29 16.87 -6.26
CA LYS A 16 13.73 16.95 -4.88
C LYS A 16 12.44 17.78 -4.74
N GLU A 17 11.82 18.16 -5.85
CA GLU A 17 10.58 18.94 -5.89
C GLU A 17 9.50 18.23 -6.71
N PRO A 18 8.22 18.41 -6.34
CA PRO A 18 7.10 17.93 -7.15
C PRO A 18 7.11 18.56 -8.53
N SER A 19 6.92 17.74 -9.56
CA SER A 19 6.77 18.21 -10.94
C SER A 19 5.57 17.57 -11.60
N LEU A 20 4.86 18.34 -12.41
CA LEU A 20 3.73 17.87 -13.20
C LEU A 20 4.26 17.26 -14.49
N ILE A 21 3.96 16.01 -14.74
CA ILE A 21 4.31 15.30 -15.99
C ILE A 21 3.12 14.56 -16.55
N GLN A 22 3.14 14.28 -17.86
CA GLN A 22 2.20 13.34 -18.43
C GLN A 22 2.66 11.92 -18.16
N VAL A 23 1.83 11.16 -17.45
CA VAL A 23 2.09 9.77 -17.09
C VAL A 23 1.18 8.86 -17.88
N GLN A 24 1.74 7.88 -18.53
CA GLN A 24 0.97 6.74 -18.99
C GLN A 24 1.03 5.67 -17.91
N GLU A 25 -0.13 5.32 -17.37
CA GLU A 25 -0.19 4.21 -16.43
C GLU A 25 0.24 2.92 -17.11
N ILE A 26 1.24 2.27 -16.54
CA ILE A 26 1.77 1.03 -17.08
C ILE A 26 0.68 -0.05 -16.99
N LYS A 27 0.36 -0.70 -18.12
CA LYS A 27 -0.66 -1.76 -18.20
C LYS A 27 -0.57 -2.77 -17.06
N THR A 28 0.64 -3.10 -16.62
CA THR A 28 0.85 -4.05 -15.53
C THR A 28 0.34 -3.60 -14.17
N GLN A 29 0.31 -2.31 -13.88
CA GLN A 29 -0.29 -1.78 -12.64
C GLN A 29 -1.82 -1.91 -12.70
N GLN A 30 -2.40 -1.60 -13.86
CA GLN A 30 -3.84 -1.78 -14.08
C GLN A 30 -4.24 -3.25 -13.97
N ASP A 31 -3.47 -4.16 -14.58
CA ASP A 31 -3.75 -5.60 -14.55
C ASP A 31 -3.67 -6.16 -13.12
N ARG A 32 -2.67 -5.74 -12.32
CA ARG A 32 -2.52 -6.12 -10.90
C ARG A 32 -3.75 -5.70 -10.08
N ARG A 33 -4.10 -4.41 -10.16
CA ARG A 33 -5.24 -3.84 -9.42
C ARG A 33 -6.55 -4.49 -9.83
N LYS A 34 -6.82 -4.56 -11.14
CA LYS A 34 -8.04 -5.18 -11.67
C LYS A 34 -8.18 -6.62 -11.18
N ARG A 35 -7.10 -7.41 -11.27
CA ARG A 35 -7.13 -8.81 -10.83
C ARG A 35 -7.36 -8.95 -9.34
N ALA A 36 -6.76 -8.10 -8.51
CA ALA A 36 -6.97 -8.12 -7.07
C ALA A 36 -8.43 -7.80 -6.70
N LEU A 37 -9.03 -6.81 -7.36
CA LEU A 37 -10.39 -6.37 -7.09
C LEU A 37 -11.47 -7.36 -7.56
N GLU A 38 -11.16 -8.31 -8.45
CA GLU A 38 -12.07 -9.41 -8.83
C GLU A 38 -12.42 -10.33 -7.64
N TYR A 39 -11.59 -10.37 -6.59
CA TYR A 39 -11.82 -11.16 -5.38
C TYR A 39 -12.56 -10.40 -4.28
N VAL A 40 -12.77 -9.09 -4.44
CA VAL A 40 -13.42 -8.24 -3.45
C VAL A 40 -14.92 -8.20 -3.68
N THR A 41 -15.69 -8.71 -2.73
CA THR A 41 -17.16 -8.82 -2.84
C THR A 41 -17.88 -7.61 -2.28
N GLN A 42 -17.34 -6.98 -1.26
CA GLN A 42 -17.83 -5.73 -0.68
C GLN A 42 -16.80 -4.63 -0.88
N LYS A 43 -17.26 -3.39 -1.00
CA LYS A 43 -16.38 -2.26 -1.29
C LYS A 43 -16.66 -1.09 -0.34
N ARG A 44 -16.74 -1.40 0.96
CA ARG A 44 -16.93 -0.40 2.02
C ARG A 44 -15.65 0.41 2.20
N ASN A 45 -14.66 -0.16 2.90
CA ASN A 45 -13.40 0.51 3.17
C ASN A 45 -12.22 -0.29 2.60
N CYS A 46 -11.19 0.40 2.16
CA CYS A 46 -9.93 -0.22 1.80
C CYS A 46 -8.73 0.54 2.36
N ILE A 47 -7.57 -0.13 2.39
CA ILE A 47 -6.31 0.46 2.85
C ILE A 47 -5.27 0.36 1.74
N ASP A 48 -4.62 1.49 1.42
CA ASP A 48 -3.48 1.59 0.51
C ASP A 48 -2.20 1.89 1.30
N ILE A 49 -1.40 0.87 1.57
CA ILE A 49 -0.17 0.98 2.35
C ILE A 49 1.00 1.15 1.39
N GLY A 50 1.74 2.27 1.56
CA GLY A 50 2.71 2.75 0.60
C GLY A 50 2.00 3.38 -0.60
N SER A 51 1.10 4.34 -0.34
CA SER A 51 0.26 4.95 -1.38
C SER A 51 1.05 5.85 -2.34
N ASN A 52 2.28 6.23 -1.98
CA ASN A 52 3.20 7.01 -2.82
C ASN A 52 2.49 8.28 -3.35
N VAL A 53 2.51 8.53 -4.65
CA VAL A 53 1.84 9.67 -5.29
C VAL A 53 0.38 9.40 -5.66
N GLY A 54 -0.19 8.26 -5.25
CA GLY A 54 -1.63 7.96 -5.33
C GLY A 54 -2.11 7.18 -6.55
N PHE A 55 -1.25 6.47 -7.29
CA PHE A 55 -1.68 5.73 -8.49
C PHE A 55 -2.73 4.65 -8.21
N TRP A 56 -2.56 3.87 -7.15
CA TRP A 56 -3.56 2.88 -6.75
C TRP A 56 -4.77 3.55 -6.12
N THR A 57 -4.53 4.49 -5.21
CA THR A 57 -5.58 5.22 -4.50
C THR A 57 -6.60 5.85 -5.43
N ARG A 58 -6.16 6.46 -6.57
CA ARG A 58 -7.03 7.07 -7.58
C ARG A 58 -8.18 6.16 -8.02
N ASP A 59 -7.88 4.91 -8.25
CA ASP A 59 -8.88 3.97 -8.75
C ASP A 59 -9.60 3.24 -7.61
N LEU A 60 -8.93 3.02 -6.46
CA LEU A 60 -9.58 2.54 -5.24
C LEU A 60 -10.67 3.51 -4.77
N ALA A 61 -10.43 4.82 -4.82
CA ALA A 61 -11.40 5.83 -4.42
C ALA A 61 -12.66 5.90 -5.31
N LYS A 62 -12.62 5.31 -6.52
CA LYS A 62 -13.81 5.16 -7.38
C LYS A 62 -14.63 3.91 -7.05
N GLU A 63 -14.01 2.94 -6.40
CA GLU A 63 -14.57 1.61 -6.16
C GLU A 63 -15.06 1.44 -4.72
N PHE A 64 -14.43 2.12 -3.75
CA PHE A 64 -14.70 1.99 -2.32
C PHE A 64 -15.36 3.24 -1.74
N GLU A 65 -16.16 3.05 -0.70
CA GLU A 65 -16.78 4.16 0.04
C GLU A 65 -15.74 5.01 0.73
N LYS A 66 -14.69 4.42 1.32
CA LYS A 66 -13.58 5.09 1.98
C LYS A 66 -12.24 4.41 1.66
N VAL A 67 -11.20 5.21 1.48
CA VAL A 67 -9.81 4.76 1.29
C VAL A 67 -8.92 5.36 2.36
N TYR A 68 -8.29 4.51 3.16
CA TYR A 68 -7.27 4.89 4.13
C TYR A 68 -5.89 4.71 3.52
N CYS A 69 -5.12 5.77 3.42
CA CYS A 69 -3.82 5.78 2.76
C CYS A 69 -2.70 6.03 3.77
N PHE A 70 -1.61 5.27 3.66
CA PHE A 70 -0.43 5.45 4.49
C PHE A 70 0.78 5.75 3.61
N GLU A 71 1.36 6.95 3.78
CA GLU A 71 2.57 7.39 3.08
C GLU A 71 3.42 8.28 3.98
N PRO A 72 4.55 7.80 4.50
CA PRO A 72 5.39 8.56 5.41
C PRO A 72 6.24 9.64 4.72
N ASN A 73 6.49 9.54 3.41
CA ASN A 73 7.34 10.49 2.69
C ASN A 73 6.60 11.80 2.39
N ALA A 74 7.08 12.91 2.95
CA ALA A 74 6.43 14.21 2.83
C ALA A 74 6.28 14.69 1.37
N ILE A 75 7.28 14.40 0.51
CA ILE A 75 7.22 14.80 -0.90
C ILE A 75 6.22 13.98 -1.69
N PHE A 76 6.15 12.67 -1.43
CA PHE A 76 5.14 11.85 -2.07
C PHE A 76 3.73 12.29 -1.64
N ARG A 77 3.54 12.63 -0.36
CA ARG A 77 2.27 13.18 0.12
C ARG A 77 1.92 14.52 -0.53
N GLU A 78 2.89 15.41 -0.75
CA GLU A 78 2.65 16.66 -1.47
C GLU A 78 2.13 16.40 -2.89
N CYS A 79 2.76 15.48 -3.62
CA CYS A 79 2.27 15.04 -4.93
C CYS A 79 0.89 14.39 -4.85
N PHE A 80 0.69 13.50 -3.87
CA PHE A 80 -0.56 12.81 -3.62
C PHE A 80 -1.74 13.79 -3.45
N LEU A 81 -1.59 14.80 -2.59
CA LEU A 81 -2.62 15.80 -2.33
C LEU A 81 -2.95 16.67 -3.57
N LYS A 82 -1.96 16.92 -4.43
CA LYS A 82 -2.19 17.61 -5.71
C LYS A 82 -2.90 16.72 -6.73
N ASN A 83 -2.68 15.41 -6.66
CA ASN A 83 -3.26 14.44 -7.58
C ASN A 83 -4.70 14.05 -7.21
N LEU A 84 -5.03 13.98 -5.93
CA LEU A 84 -6.24 13.34 -5.41
C LEU A 84 -7.00 14.23 -4.42
N PRO A 85 -7.76 15.24 -4.90
CA PRO A 85 -8.60 16.09 -4.04
C PRO A 85 -9.98 15.44 -3.78
N GLN A 86 -10.03 14.19 -3.28
CA GLN A 86 -11.29 13.44 -3.10
C GLN A 86 -11.65 13.33 -1.61
N ASP A 87 -12.92 13.53 -1.28
CA ASP A 87 -13.42 13.58 0.10
C ASP A 87 -13.46 12.20 0.78
N ASN A 88 -13.44 11.11 0.00
CA ASN A 88 -13.45 9.74 0.52
C ASN A 88 -12.04 9.17 0.75
N ILE A 89 -11.00 9.98 0.70
CA ILE A 89 -9.61 9.59 0.96
C ILE A 89 -9.15 10.19 2.29
N GLU A 90 -8.56 9.35 3.14
CA GLU A 90 -7.89 9.79 4.36
C GLU A 90 -6.42 9.41 4.31
N LEU A 91 -5.54 10.41 4.33
CA LEU A 91 -4.10 10.25 4.19
C LEU A 91 -3.39 10.38 5.53
N PHE A 92 -2.80 9.29 6.01
CA PHE A 92 -1.96 9.22 7.19
C PHE A 92 -0.49 9.41 6.85
N THR A 93 0.23 10.11 7.73
CA THR A 93 1.65 10.46 7.54
C THR A 93 2.62 9.45 8.14
N TYR A 94 2.11 8.35 8.65
CA TYR A 94 2.86 7.31 9.34
C TYR A 94 3.42 6.25 8.39
N GLY A 95 4.61 5.72 8.72
CA GLY A 95 5.00 4.40 8.28
C GLY A 95 4.26 3.35 9.11
N LEU A 96 3.93 2.21 8.51
CA LEU A 96 3.35 1.10 9.28
C LEU A 96 4.44 0.10 9.69
N SER A 97 4.36 -0.37 10.95
CA SER A 97 5.34 -1.27 11.56
C SER A 97 4.67 -2.18 12.60
N ASP A 98 5.46 -3.03 13.24
CA ASP A 98 5.05 -3.93 14.33
C ASP A 98 4.92 -3.24 15.68
N ARG A 99 5.47 -2.01 15.83
CA ARG A 99 5.51 -1.22 17.06
C ARG A 99 5.53 0.27 16.78
N GLU A 100 5.28 1.07 17.82
CA GLU A 100 5.52 2.51 17.76
C GLU A 100 7.02 2.82 17.90
N HIS A 101 7.59 3.49 16.93
CA HIS A 101 9.00 3.93 16.92
C HIS A 101 9.22 4.97 15.81
N THR A 102 10.45 5.49 15.73
CA THR A 102 10.87 6.27 14.57
C THR A 102 11.77 5.45 13.67
N ALA A 103 11.67 5.68 12.36
CA ALA A 103 12.49 5.04 11.33
C ALA A 103 13.10 6.09 10.39
N THR A 104 14.06 5.70 9.60
CA THR A 104 14.70 6.58 8.62
C THR A 104 14.22 6.28 7.21
N GLN A 105 13.81 7.34 6.51
CA GLN A 105 13.53 7.27 5.07
C GLN A 105 14.24 8.43 4.37
N SER A 106 14.97 8.12 3.31
CA SER A 106 15.57 9.15 2.46
C SER A 106 14.50 9.93 1.72
N PHE A 107 14.74 11.20 1.47
CA PHE A 107 13.81 12.18 0.95
C PHE A 107 13.04 11.74 -0.33
N ASN A 108 13.69 11.01 -1.21
CA ASN A 108 13.13 10.53 -2.48
C ASN A 108 13.15 8.99 -2.59
N SER A 109 13.10 8.29 -1.46
CA SER A 109 13.12 6.83 -1.40
C SER A 109 11.76 6.28 -0.96
N THR A 110 11.37 5.15 -1.50
CA THR A 110 10.25 4.34 -1.01
C THR A 110 10.68 3.43 0.15
N VAL A 111 11.98 3.24 0.36
CA VAL A 111 12.54 2.31 1.34
C VAL A 111 12.65 2.97 2.71
N ILE A 112 12.05 2.34 3.72
CA ILE A 112 12.22 2.66 5.13
C ILE A 112 13.33 1.76 5.71
N GLN A 113 14.15 2.32 6.58
CA GLN A 113 15.18 1.59 7.33
C GLN A 113 14.83 1.64 8.83
N ASP A 114 14.84 0.50 9.49
CA ASP A 114 14.56 0.40 10.96
C ASP A 114 15.75 0.95 11.79
N ILE A 115 16.03 2.22 11.57
CA ILE A 115 17.03 3.02 12.29
C ILE A 115 16.31 4.30 12.73
N PRO A 116 16.44 4.77 13.98
CA PRO A 116 15.78 5.99 14.45
C PRO A 116 16.00 7.18 13.50
N GLY A 117 14.91 7.87 13.15
CA GLY A 117 15.00 8.94 12.14
C GLY A 117 13.73 9.79 12.00
N ASN A 118 13.42 10.13 10.76
CA ASN A 118 12.46 11.17 10.37
C ASN A 118 11.04 10.66 10.08
N VAL A 119 10.78 9.37 10.23
CA VAL A 119 9.47 8.75 9.98
C VAL A 119 8.92 8.20 11.29
N GLU A 120 7.75 8.64 11.70
CA GLU A 120 6.99 7.99 12.77
C GLU A 120 6.33 6.72 12.23
N CYS A 121 6.55 5.60 12.91
CA CYS A 121 5.97 4.31 12.57
C CYS A 121 5.00 3.84 13.66
N ARG A 122 3.88 3.24 13.25
CA ARG A 122 2.85 2.70 14.16
C ARG A 122 2.29 1.38 13.62
N PRO A 123 1.79 0.50 14.50
CA PRO A 123 1.01 -0.66 14.07
C PRO A 123 -0.29 -0.24 13.39
N LEU A 124 -0.67 -0.95 12.32
CA LEU A 124 -1.98 -0.73 11.69
C LEU A 124 -3.12 -0.94 12.68
N ASP A 125 -2.97 -1.90 13.59
CA ASP A 125 -3.95 -2.22 14.63
C ASP A 125 -4.25 -1.05 15.59
N SER A 126 -3.33 -0.07 15.70
CA SER A 126 -3.51 1.11 16.56
C SER A 126 -4.47 2.16 15.98
N PHE A 127 -4.87 2.02 14.72
CA PHE A 127 -5.83 2.93 14.08
C PHE A 127 -7.29 2.47 14.22
N PHE A 128 -7.54 1.27 14.74
CA PHE A 128 -8.89 0.73 15.01
C PHE A 128 -9.84 0.81 13.80
N LEU A 129 -9.32 0.58 12.61
CA LEU A 129 -10.09 0.62 11.37
C LEU A 129 -10.99 -0.62 11.24
N SER A 130 -12.24 -0.41 10.83
CA SER A 130 -13.25 -1.46 10.66
C SER A 130 -13.83 -1.50 9.26
N ASP A 131 -14.55 -2.57 8.94
CA ASP A 131 -15.20 -2.79 7.65
C ASP A 131 -14.22 -2.75 6.47
N ILE A 132 -13.00 -3.25 6.70
CA ILE A 132 -11.95 -3.29 5.69
C ILE A 132 -12.13 -4.51 4.79
N ASP A 133 -12.42 -4.27 3.52
CA ASP A 133 -12.67 -5.30 2.51
C ASP A 133 -11.44 -5.58 1.63
N PHE A 134 -10.51 -4.63 1.57
CA PHE A 134 -9.29 -4.76 0.76
C PHE A 134 -8.09 -4.04 1.40
N ILE A 135 -6.91 -4.65 1.30
CA ILE A 135 -5.63 -4.04 1.70
C ILE A 135 -4.61 -4.24 0.58
N LYS A 136 -4.02 -3.14 0.08
CA LYS A 136 -2.81 -3.17 -0.76
C LYS A 136 -1.59 -2.90 0.12
N ILE A 137 -0.52 -3.69 -0.07
CA ILE A 137 0.77 -3.53 0.64
C ILE A 137 1.91 -3.48 -0.39
N ASP A 138 2.60 -2.34 -0.46
CA ASP A 138 3.76 -2.15 -1.31
C ASP A 138 4.70 -1.14 -0.64
N VAL A 139 5.62 -1.63 0.19
CA VAL A 139 6.46 -0.83 1.12
C VAL A 139 7.96 -1.10 0.99
N ASP A 140 8.36 -1.76 -0.10
CA ASP A 140 9.75 -1.94 -0.50
C ASP A 140 10.68 -2.54 0.57
N GLY A 141 10.21 -3.56 1.30
CA GLY A 141 11.01 -4.35 2.23
C GLY A 141 10.60 -4.25 3.70
N PHE A 142 9.49 -3.57 3.99
CA PHE A 142 8.92 -3.45 5.33
C PHE A 142 7.64 -4.29 5.50
N GLU A 143 7.38 -5.21 4.56
CA GLU A 143 6.17 -6.03 4.49
C GLU A 143 5.95 -6.88 5.76
N VAL A 144 7.03 -7.43 6.32
CA VAL A 144 6.99 -8.23 7.57
C VAL A 144 6.52 -7.39 8.74
N GLN A 145 7.07 -6.19 8.91
CA GLN A 145 6.72 -5.27 9.99
C GLN A 145 5.27 -4.80 9.86
N VAL A 146 4.83 -4.45 8.62
CA VAL A 146 3.44 -4.08 8.34
C VAL A 146 2.48 -5.19 8.73
N LEU A 147 2.73 -6.43 8.26
CA LEU A 147 1.88 -7.57 8.56
C LEU A 147 1.86 -7.91 10.05
N SER A 148 3.00 -7.81 10.74
CA SER A 148 3.10 -8.05 12.19
C SER A 148 2.30 -7.03 13.00
N GLY A 149 2.21 -5.78 12.54
CA GLY A 149 1.42 -4.73 13.18
C GLY A 149 -0.05 -4.67 12.73
N ALA A 150 -0.49 -5.62 11.90
CA ALA A 150 -1.85 -5.66 11.33
C ALA A 150 -2.64 -6.91 11.73
N ILE A 151 -2.13 -7.74 12.64
CA ILE A 151 -2.71 -9.06 12.97
C ILE A 151 -4.17 -8.98 13.35
N LYS A 152 -4.53 -8.05 14.25
CA LYS A 152 -5.90 -7.85 14.71
C LYS A 152 -6.80 -7.36 13.58
N THR A 153 -6.35 -6.37 12.82
CA THR A 153 -7.08 -5.86 11.64
C THR A 153 -7.38 -6.97 10.63
N LEU A 154 -6.39 -7.83 10.34
CA LEU A 154 -6.56 -8.96 9.43
C LEU A 154 -7.53 -10.02 9.95
N GLN A 155 -7.54 -10.29 11.27
CA GLN A 155 -8.41 -11.27 11.88
C GLN A 155 -9.86 -10.80 12.02
N GLU A 156 -10.06 -9.52 12.31
CA GLU A 156 -11.40 -8.95 12.54
C GLU A 156 -12.15 -8.63 11.24
N ASN A 157 -11.41 -8.18 10.20
CA ASN A 157 -12.04 -7.73 8.95
C ASN A 157 -11.99 -8.79 7.82
N ASN A 158 -11.02 -9.70 7.83
CA ASN A 158 -10.80 -10.70 6.78
C ASN A 158 -10.68 -10.11 5.35
N PRO A 159 -9.94 -9.03 5.12
CA PRO A 159 -9.87 -8.37 3.82
C PRO A 159 -9.20 -9.26 2.76
N VAL A 160 -9.46 -8.97 1.49
CA VAL A 160 -8.59 -9.41 0.41
C VAL A 160 -7.27 -8.63 0.51
N ILE A 161 -6.15 -9.33 0.45
CA ILE A 161 -4.81 -8.70 0.53
C ILE A 161 -4.14 -8.79 -0.83
N ASN A 162 -3.68 -7.66 -1.36
CA ASN A 162 -2.73 -7.59 -2.46
C ASN A 162 -1.39 -7.10 -1.93
N ILE A 163 -0.36 -7.92 -2.02
CA ILE A 163 0.96 -7.62 -1.46
C ILE A 163 2.07 -7.84 -2.49
N GLU A 164 2.99 -6.86 -2.63
CA GLU A 164 4.13 -7.03 -3.51
C GLU A 164 5.20 -7.93 -2.87
N MET A 165 5.48 -9.09 -3.51
CA MET A 165 6.40 -10.13 -3.04
C MET A 165 7.60 -10.26 -3.98
N LYS A 166 8.67 -9.49 -3.74
CA LYS A 166 9.91 -9.49 -4.57
C LYS A 166 10.78 -10.71 -4.30
N ARG A 167 10.30 -11.93 -4.64
CA ARG A 167 10.93 -13.24 -4.32
C ARG A 167 12.41 -13.32 -4.67
N ASN A 168 12.80 -12.82 -5.84
CA ASN A 168 14.19 -12.88 -6.31
C ASN A 168 15.11 -11.87 -5.61
N LYS A 169 14.56 -10.80 -5.06
CA LYS A 169 15.32 -9.73 -4.42
C LYS A 169 15.36 -9.85 -2.89
N ARG A 170 14.26 -10.33 -2.28
CA ARG A 170 14.04 -10.35 -0.83
C ARG A 170 13.41 -11.67 -0.37
N PRO A 171 14.03 -12.83 -0.63
CA PRO A 171 13.42 -14.14 -0.35
C PRO A 171 13.09 -14.36 1.14
N ALA A 172 13.90 -13.87 2.06
CA ALA A 172 13.65 -13.99 3.49
C ALA A 172 12.42 -13.20 3.95
N ILE A 173 12.24 -11.97 3.43
CA ILE A 173 11.07 -11.14 3.73
C ILE A 173 9.82 -11.84 3.19
N VAL A 174 9.86 -12.37 1.98
CA VAL A 174 8.73 -13.09 1.38
C VAL A 174 8.37 -14.32 2.21
N ALA A 175 9.34 -15.14 2.59
CA ALA A 175 9.09 -16.34 3.39
C ALA A 175 8.44 -16.02 4.75
N GLU A 176 8.90 -14.96 5.42
CA GLU A 176 8.36 -14.54 6.70
C GLU A 176 6.97 -13.89 6.55
N SER A 177 6.75 -13.08 5.51
CA SER A 177 5.43 -12.53 5.20
C SER A 177 4.40 -13.63 4.92
N GLU A 178 4.77 -14.67 4.16
CA GLU A 178 3.92 -15.84 3.95
C GLU A 178 3.62 -16.58 5.26
N ARG A 179 4.62 -16.73 6.14
CA ARG A 179 4.43 -17.38 7.43
C ARG A 179 3.41 -16.64 8.28
N ILE A 180 3.50 -15.30 8.33
CA ILE A 180 2.55 -14.45 9.08
C ILE A 180 1.15 -14.59 8.48
N LEU A 181 0.98 -14.43 7.18
CA LEU A 181 -0.31 -14.53 6.52
C LEU A 181 -0.98 -15.89 6.77
N ARG A 182 -0.22 -16.99 6.66
CA ARG A 182 -0.73 -18.34 6.96
C ARG A 182 -1.10 -18.52 8.41
N SER A 183 -0.34 -17.95 9.35
CA SER A 183 -0.62 -18.06 10.78
C SER A 183 -1.94 -17.40 11.19
N VAL A 184 -2.40 -16.41 10.43
CA VAL A 184 -3.70 -15.77 10.61
C VAL A 184 -4.77 -16.28 9.64
N GLY A 185 -4.54 -17.44 9.03
CA GLY A 185 -5.54 -18.19 8.24
C GLY A 185 -5.69 -17.71 6.80
N TYR A 186 -4.72 -17.03 6.22
CA TYR A 186 -4.73 -16.67 4.80
C TYR A 186 -4.06 -17.71 3.92
N CYS A 187 -4.58 -17.89 2.72
CA CYS A 187 -3.94 -18.67 1.67
C CYS A 187 -3.74 -17.83 0.42
N LYS A 188 -2.63 -18.08 -0.28
CA LYS A 188 -2.36 -17.46 -1.57
C LYS A 188 -3.37 -17.99 -2.59
N LYS A 189 -4.06 -17.07 -3.25
CA LYS A 189 -5.08 -17.39 -4.26
C LYS A 189 -4.58 -17.18 -5.68
N ASP A 190 -3.83 -16.10 -5.91
CA ASP A 190 -3.40 -15.71 -7.24
C ASP A 190 -2.09 -14.88 -7.20
N CYS A 191 -1.55 -14.60 -8.37
CA CYS A 191 -0.36 -13.78 -8.52
C CYS A 191 -0.34 -13.09 -9.88
N VAL A 192 -0.08 -11.79 -9.89
CA VAL A 192 0.17 -11.02 -11.11
C VAL A 192 1.56 -10.40 -11.01
N LYS A 193 2.55 -10.99 -11.67
CA LYS A 193 3.98 -10.66 -11.55
C LYS A 193 4.48 -10.80 -10.11
N SER A 194 4.88 -9.70 -9.46
CA SER A 194 5.34 -9.68 -8.07
C SER A 194 4.22 -9.50 -7.05
N ASP A 195 3.01 -9.16 -7.49
CA ASP A 195 1.88 -8.94 -6.58
C ASP A 195 1.13 -10.25 -6.35
N GLU A 196 1.01 -10.64 -5.10
CA GLU A 196 0.28 -11.81 -4.67
C GLU A 196 -1.04 -11.44 -4.02
N ILE A 197 -2.07 -12.22 -4.36
CA ILE A 197 -3.41 -12.04 -3.81
C ILE A 197 -3.65 -13.14 -2.79
N TRP A 198 -4.00 -12.72 -1.58
CA TRP A 198 -4.23 -13.61 -0.44
C TRP A 198 -5.65 -13.44 0.08
N LEU A 199 -6.31 -14.56 0.34
CA LEU A 199 -7.67 -14.62 0.89
C LEU A 199 -7.70 -15.40 2.19
N LYS A 200 -8.61 -15.04 3.09
CA LYS A 200 -8.92 -15.84 4.27
C LYS A 200 -9.41 -17.22 3.84
N SER A 201 -8.85 -18.28 4.41
CA SER A 201 -9.40 -19.63 4.25
C SER A 201 -10.75 -19.72 4.95
N LEU A 202 -11.73 -20.30 4.26
CA LEU A 202 -13.07 -20.61 4.82
C LEU A 202 -12.97 -21.70 5.86
#